data_6377779ba2777f20d6372ab24aa1fc29
#
_entry.id   6377779ba2777f20d6372ab24aa1fc29
#
_cell.length_a   1.000
_cell.length_b   1.000
_cell.length_c   1.000
_cell.angle_alpha   90.00
_cell.angle_beta   90.00
_cell.angle_gamma   90.00
#
_symmetry.space_group_name_H-M   'P 1'
#
loop_
_entity.id
_entity.type
_entity.pdbx_description
1 polymer ?
#
loop_
_entity_poly.entity_id
_entity_poly.type
_entity_poly.pdbx_seq_one_letter_code
_entity_poly.pdbx_strand_id
1 'polypeptide(L)'
;MAWIDEVFDGVRYGLEGRVIAEQQSPFQRVTIIESARYGKGLLLDGCWMTAERQERHYHEALVHPALCGAERIERVLVIGGGDGGTARECLRHSGVQHLDMVEIDGLVVEWSQQHLAAIGGGCWSDPRFHLTVGDGIAWAANAADASYDVVIVDGSDPAGPAEGLFNRAFFEHCRRILRPGGVFATQSESPEAFRQVHLDTVRRIRLQIGAAVGGGEGPAPPPAGVHRHPAVHGVGLPED
;
A
#
# COMPACT_ATOMS: atom_id res chain seq x y z
N MET A 1 -0.51 20.81 -22.12
CA MET A 1 0.06 19.67 -21.39
C MET A 1 1.52 20.02 -21.11
N ALA A 2 2.02 19.63 -19.97
CA ALA A 2 3.42 19.84 -19.56
C ALA A 2 4.00 18.50 -19.09
N TRP A 3 5.32 18.42 -19.04
CA TRP A 3 5.97 17.29 -18.39
C TRP A 3 5.86 17.48 -16.88
N ILE A 4 5.39 16.45 -16.20
CA ILE A 4 5.30 16.36 -14.75
C ILE A 4 6.33 15.33 -14.35
N ASP A 5 7.38 15.79 -13.67
CA ASP A 5 8.57 14.99 -13.41
C ASP A 5 8.69 14.63 -11.93
N GLU A 6 9.04 13.41 -11.67
CA GLU A 6 9.61 12.95 -10.41
C GLU A 6 11.13 12.86 -10.59
N VAL A 7 11.88 13.51 -9.71
CA VAL A 7 13.34 13.48 -9.73
C VAL A 7 13.84 12.85 -8.43
N PHE A 8 14.64 11.80 -8.58
CA PHE A 8 15.02 11.00 -7.45
C PHE A 8 16.40 10.35 -7.72
N ASP A 9 17.35 10.52 -6.80
CA ASP A 9 18.71 9.94 -6.80
C ASP A 9 19.41 9.91 -8.18
N GLY A 10 19.38 11.03 -8.90
CA GLY A 10 19.99 11.16 -10.23
C GLY A 10 19.15 10.56 -11.38
N VAL A 11 17.97 10.05 -11.10
CA VAL A 11 17.02 9.56 -12.09
C VAL A 11 15.85 10.54 -12.21
N ARG A 12 15.35 10.74 -13.43
CA ARG A 12 14.20 11.57 -13.71
C ARG A 12 13.15 10.75 -14.47
N TYR A 13 11.96 10.65 -13.88
CA TYR A 13 10.78 10.07 -14.52
C TYR A 13 9.82 11.18 -14.88
N GLY A 14 9.27 11.19 -16.06
CA GLY A 14 8.35 12.23 -16.51
C GLY A 14 7.15 11.66 -17.26
N LEU A 15 6.01 12.29 -17.04
CA LEU A 15 4.77 11.99 -17.72
C LEU A 15 4.17 13.28 -18.30
N GLU A 16 3.81 13.25 -19.58
CA GLU A 16 3.05 14.37 -20.16
C GLU A 16 1.62 14.36 -19.66
N GLY A 17 1.22 15.46 -19.00
CA GLY A 17 -0.09 15.58 -18.40
C GLY A 17 -0.45 17.01 -18.03
N ARG A 18 -1.50 17.15 -17.25
CA ARG A 18 -1.91 18.41 -16.64
C ARG A 18 -2.29 18.17 -15.17
N VAL A 19 -1.96 19.09 -14.32
CA VAL A 19 -2.47 19.14 -12.96
C VAL A 19 -3.94 19.55 -13.02
N ILE A 20 -4.82 18.79 -12.38
CA ILE A 20 -6.26 19.07 -12.30
C ILE A 20 -6.68 19.52 -10.89
N ALA A 21 -5.95 19.12 -9.86
CA ALA A 21 -6.11 19.61 -8.50
C ALA A 21 -4.78 19.53 -7.76
N GLU A 22 -4.47 20.50 -6.89
CA GLU A 22 -3.30 20.49 -6.02
C GLU A 22 -3.63 21.22 -4.72
N GLN A 23 -3.28 20.59 -3.58
CA GLN A 23 -3.49 21.17 -2.24
C GLN A 23 -2.48 20.61 -1.25
N GLN A 24 -2.05 21.47 -0.31
CA GLN A 24 -1.26 21.06 0.84
C GLN A 24 -2.19 20.55 1.94
N SER A 25 -1.99 19.29 2.36
CA SER A 25 -2.59 18.74 3.58
C SER A 25 -1.67 19.00 4.79
N PRO A 26 -2.07 18.67 6.00
CA PRO A 26 -1.16 18.71 7.15
C PRO A 26 0.06 17.79 7.03
N PHE A 27 0.02 16.81 6.15
CA PHE A 27 1.03 15.76 6.01
C PHE A 27 1.91 15.92 4.77
N GLN A 28 1.32 16.34 3.64
CA GLN A 28 1.98 16.31 2.34
C GLN A 28 1.23 17.15 1.30
N ARG A 29 1.87 17.47 0.19
CA ARG A 29 1.20 18.07 -0.97
C ARG A 29 0.54 16.97 -1.79
N VAL A 30 -0.78 17.02 -1.88
CA VAL A 30 -1.59 16.10 -2.69
C VAL A 30 -1.83 16.73 -4.05
N THR A 31 -1.51 16.01 -5.12
CA THR A 31 -1.70 16.49 -6.50
C THR A 31 -2.40 15.43 -7.32
N ILE A 32 -3.48 15.81 -7.98
CA ILE A 32 -4.16 14.97 -8.97
C ILE A 32 -3.79 15.48 -10.36
N ILE A 33 -3.36 14.57 -11.21
CA ILE A 33 -3.01 14.88 -12.59
C ILE A 33 -3.89 14.09 -13.55
N GLU A 34 -3.92 14.53 -14.80
CA GLU A 34 -4.53 13.77 -15.89
C GLU A 34 -3.54 13.64 -17.04
N SER A 35 -3.42 12.42 -17.55
CA SER A 35 -2.56 12.03 -18.63
C SER A 35 -3.33 11.23 -19.68
N ALA A 36 -2.99 11.41 -20.95
CA ALA A 36 -3.60 10.63 -22.03
C ALA A 36 -3.27 9.13 -21.93
N ARG A 37 -2.08 8.80 -21.40
CA ARG A 37 -1.60 7.42 -21.31
C ARG A 37 -2.19 6.65 -20.13
N TYR A 38 -2.17 7.24 -18.94
CA TYR A 38 -2.48 6.55 -17.68
C TYR A 38 -3.82 6.95 -17.05
N GLY A 39 -4.55 7.90 -17.66
CA GLY A 39 -5.74 8.47 -17.05
C GLY A 39 -5.39 9.44 -15.93
N LYS A 40 -6.21 9.51 -14.91
CA LYS A 40 -5.92 10.30 -13.72
C LYS A 40 -4.94 9.55 -12.82
N GLY A 41 -4.10 10.32 -12.12
CA GLY A 41 -3.11 9.80 -11.19
C GLY A 41 -2.93 10.70 -9.98
N LEU A 42 -2.40 10.12 -8.91
CA LEU A 42 -2.11 10.76 -7.64
C LEU A 42 -0.60 10.91 -7.47
N LEU A 43 -0.17 12.10 -7.07
CA LEU A 43 1.17 12.35 -6.57
C LEU A 43 1.09 12.85 -5.13
N LEU A 44 2.04 12.42 -4.31
CA LEU A 44 2.27 12.91 -2.95
C LEU A 44 3.67 13.51 -2.89
N ASP A 45 3.78 14.80 -2.56
CA ASP A 45 5.03 15.58 -2.58
C ASP A 45 5.80 15.50 -3.91
N GLY A 46 5.08 15.27 -5.02
CA GLY A 46 5.66 15.13 -6.35
C GLY A 46 6.06 13.69 -6.72
N CYS A 47 5.95 12.74 -5.80
CA CYS A 47 6.20 11.33 -6.06
C CYS A 47 4.94 10.63 -6.60
N TRP A 48 5.11 9.79 -7.62
CA TRP A 48 4.02 9.02 -8.22
C TRP A 48 3.52 7.94 -7.28
N MET A 49 2.21 7.96 -6.97
CA MET A 49 1.59 6.95 -6.10
C MET A 49 0.80 5.92 -6.90
N THR A 50 -0.16 6.38 -7.70
CA THR A 50 -1.07 5.50 -8.44
C THR A 50 -1.64 6.18 -9.68
N ALA A 51 -2.15 5.40 -10.63
CA ALA A 51 -2.87 5.90 -11.80
C ALA A 51 -3.92 4.88 -12.29
N GLU A 52 -5.06 5.37 -12.77
CA GLU A 52 -6.25 4.57 -13.10
C GLU A 52 -5.99 3.35 -13.99
N ARG A 53 -5.05 3.45 -14.95
CA ARG A 53 -4.84 2.37 -15.94
C ARG A 53 -3.81 1.33 -15.52
N GLN A 54 -3.03 1.54 -14.46
CA GLN A 54 -1.96 0.61 -14.06
C GLN A 54 -2.02 0.16 -12.61
N GLU A 55 -2.82 0.79 -11.78
CA GLU A 55 -2.90 0.54 -10.34
C GLU A 55 -3.14 -0.94 -9.99
N ARG A 56 -3.87 -1.67 -10.84
CA ARG A 56 -4.25 -3.07 -10.58
C ARG A 56 -3.05 -3.99 -10.42
N HIS A 57 -2.00 -3.79 -11.22
CA HIS A 57 -0.79 -4.62 -11.09
C HIS A 57 -0.19 -4.56 -9.70
N TYR A 58 -0.22 -3.39 -9.09
CA TYR A 58 0.25 -3.18 -7.74
C TYR A 58 -0.72 -3.75 -6.71
N HIS A 59 -1.96 -3.33 -6.73
CA HIS A 59 -2.93 -3.72 -5.70
C HIS A 59 -3.22 -5.23 -5.72
N GLU A 60 -3.38 -5.84 -6.89
CA GLU A 60 -3.57 -7.29 -7.00
C GLU A 60 -2.37 -8.07 -6.47
N ALA A 61 -1.15 -7.60 -6.77
CA ALA A 61 0.07 -8.24 -6.30
C ALA A 61 0.31 -8.05 -4.80
N LEU A 62 -0.11 -6.94 -4.21
CA LEU A 62 -0.03 -6.71 -2.77
C LEU A 62 -1.06 -7.56 -1.99
N VAL A 63 -2.28 -7.63 -2.49
CA VAL A 63 -3.43 -8.20 -1.77
C VAL A 63 -3.55 -9.71 -1.94
N HIS A 64 -3.61 -10.18 -3.19
CA HIS A 64 -4.02 -11.57 -3.43
C HIS A 64 -3.05 -12.61 -2.86
N PRO A 65 -1.71 -12.47 -2.95
CA PRO A 65 -0.81 -13.42 -2.31
C PRO A 65 -1.00 -13.48 -0.78
N ALA A 66 -1.26 -12.33 -0.14
CA ALA A 66 -1.47 -12.27 1.29
C ALA A 66 -2.75 -12.99 1.71
N LEU A 67 -3.86 -12.70 1.04
CA LEU A 67 -5.15 -13.32 1.37
C LEU A 67 -5.22 -14.80 1.00
N CYS A 68 -4.58 -15.21 -0.11
CA CYS A 68 -4.51 -16.61 -0.50
C CYS A 68 -3.57 -17.44 0.37
N GLY A 69 -2.58 -16.80 1.00
CA GLY A 69 -1.61 -17.45 1.88
C GLY A 69 -2.06 -17.59 3.33
N ALA A 70 -3.08 -16.85 3.75
CA ALA A 70 -3.59 -16.88 5.11
C ALA A 70 -4.53 -18.07 5.34
N GLU A 71 -4.50 -18.66 6.55
CA GLU A 71 -5.44 -19.72 6.94
C GLU A 71 -6.88 -19.24 7.04
N ARG A 72 -7.05 -17.95 7.41
CA ARG A 72 -8.33 -17.25 7.49
C ARG A 72 -8.17 -15.84 6.97
N ILE A 73 -9.24 -15.24 6.47
CA ILE A 73 -9.25 -13.90 5.90
C ILE A 73 -10.47 -13.08 6.34
N GLU A 74 -11.09 -13.45 7.46
CA GLU A 74 -12.33 -12.82 7.90
C GLU A 74 -12.14 -11.37 8.32
N ARG A 75 -11.02 -11.07 8.98
CA ARG A 75 -10.69 -9.73 9.46
C ARG A 75 -9.37 -9.24 8.88
N VAL A 76 -9.44 -8.19 8.10
CA VAL A 76 -8.31 -7.58 7.41
C VAL A 76 -8.08 -6.17 7.92
N LEU A 77 -6.83 -5.79 8.13
CA LEU A 77 -6.40 -4.41 8.39
C LEU A 77 -5.56 -3.93 7.21
N VAL A 78 -5.90 -2.77 6.67
CA VAL A 78 -5.08 -2.02 5.71
C VAL A 78 -4.61 -0.74 6.40
N ILE A 79 -3.30 -0.49 6.42
CA ILE A 79 -2.69 0.74 6.91
C ILE A 79 -2.18 1.51 5.70
N GLY A 80 -2.68 2.74 5.52
CA GLY A 80 -2.55 3.47 4.28
C GLY A 80 -3.61 3.08 3.25
N GLY A 81 -3.29 3.15 1.97
CA GLY A 81 -4.19 2.73 0.89
C GLY A 81 -5.33 3.70 0.61
N GLY A 82 -5.13 4.99 0.90
CA GLY A 82 -6.15 6.03 0.78
C GLY A 82 -6.77 6.21 -0.61
N ASP A 83 -6.23 5.57 -1.65
CA ASP A 83 -6.83 5.51 -2.98
C ASP A 83 -7.95 4.45 -3.11
N GLY A 84 -8.05 3.55 -2.12
CA GLY A 84 -9.07 2.51 -2.06
C GLY A 84 -8.79 1.27 -2.91
N GLY A 85 -7.70 1.21 -3.66
CA GLY A 85 -7.37 0.10 -4.54
C GLY A 85 -7.12 -1.19 -3.76
N THR A 86 -6.31 -1.13 -2.70
CA THR A 86 -6.07 -2.26 -1.79
C THR A 86 -7.35 -2.72 -1.11
N ALA A 87 -8.19 -1.80 -0.63
CA ALA A 87 -9.48 -2.16 -0.03
C ALA A 87 -10.40 -2.84 -1.05
N ARG A 88 -10.49 -2.32 -2.29
CA ARG A 88 -11.25 -2.94 -3.37
C ARG A 88 -10.80 -4.38 -3.61
N GLU A 89 -9.50 -4.64 -3.71
CA GLU A 89 -8.99 -5.98 -3.98
C GLU A 89 -9.23 -6.93 -2.79
N CYS A 90 -9.10 -6.46 -1.54
CA CYS A 90 -9.46 -7.24 -0.36
C CYS A 90 -10.94 -7.68 -0.40
N LEU A 91 -11.84 -6.76 -0.71
CA LEU A 91 -13.29 -7.00 -0.72
C LEU A 91 -13.77 -7.91 -1.86
N ARG A 92 -12.95 -8.17 -2.88
CA ARG A 92 -13.22 -9.19 -3.90
C ARG A 92 -13.18 -10.61 -3.33
N HIS A 93 -12.54 -10.82 -2.20
CA HIS A 93 -12.54 -12.10 -1.51
C HIS A 93 -13.79 -12.23 -0.64
N SER A 94 -14.64 -13.20 -0.95
CA SER A 94 -15.90 -13.41 -0.23
C SER A 94 -15.72 -13.86 1.22
N GLY A 95 -14.53 -14.37 1.58
CA GLY A 95 -14.17 -14.73 2.95
C GLY A 95 -13.90 -13.52 3.85
N VAL A 96 -13.64 -12.32 3.27
CA VAL A 96 -13.48 -11.08 4.04
C VAL A 96 -14.85 -10.66 4.57
N GLN A 97 -14.97 -10.56 5.88
CA GLN A 97 -16.20 -10.15 6.57
C GLN A 97 -16.08 -8.77 7.20
N HIS A 98 -14.85 -8.34 7.50
CA HIS A 98 -14.57 -7.04 8.10
C HIS A 98 -13.21 -6.54 7.62
N LEU A 99 -13.20 -5.34 7.08
CA LEU A 99 -12.01 -4.66 6.58
C LEU A 99 -11.91 -3.28 7.24
N ASP A 100 -10.92 -3.13 8.12
CA ASP A 100 -10.52 -1.82 8.63
C ASP A 100 -9.45 -1.22 7.71
N MET A 101 -9.62 0.02 7.28
CA MET A 101 -8.61 0.80 6.59
C MET A 101 -8.30 2.06 7.38
N VAL A 102 -7.03 2.29 7.68
CA VAL A 102 -6.56 3.44 8.45
C VAL A 102 -5.61 4.27 7.60
N GLU A 103 -6.12 5.41 7.13
CA GLU A 103 -5.36 6.36 6.31
C GLU A 103 -5.12 7.65 7.09
N ILE A 104 -3.86 8.11 7.12
CA ILE A 104 -3.48 9.29 7.90
C ILE A 104 -4.00 10.58 7.28
N ASP A 105 -4.06 10.64 5.95
CA ASP A 105 -4.39 11.85 5.21
C ASP A 105 -5.82 11.81 4.64
N GLY A 106 -6.74 12.47 5.34
CA GLY A 106 -8.13 12.57 4.89
C GLY A 106 -8.30 13.24 3.53
N LEU A 107 -7.37 14.12 3.11
CA LEU A 107 -7.41 14.75 1.78
C LEU A 107 -7.14 13.73 0.68
N VAL A 108 -6.24 12.78 0.92
CA VAL A 108 -5.98 11.67 -0.02
C VAL A 108 -7.25 10.85 -0.24
N VAL A 109 -7.97 10.51 0.84
CA VAL A 109 -9.23 9.77 0.74
C VAL A 109 -10.30 10.56 -0.01
N GLU A 110 -10.52 11.82 0.38
CA GLU A 110 -11.50 12.70 -0.25
C GLU A 110 -11.25 12.83 -1.75
N TRP A 111 -10.01 13.12 -2.13
CA TRP A 111 -9.68 13.32 -3.53
C TRP A 111 -9.64 12.03 -4.35
N SER A 112 -9.33 10.91 -3.71
CA SER A 112 -9.45 9.60 -4.35
C SER A 112 -10.91 9.27 -4.69
N GLN A 113 -11.83 9.51 -3.75
CA GLN A 113 -13.27 9.36 -4.03
C GLN A 113 -13.77 10.31 -5.12
N GLN A 114 -13.29 11.56 -5.11
CA GLN A 114 -13.74 12.58 -6.05
C GLN A 114 -13.12 12.42 -7.45
N HIS A 115 -11.83 12.15 -7.54
CA HIS A 115 -11.07 12.21 -8.79
C HIS A 115 -10.65 10.84 -9.33
N LEU A 116 -10.45 9.84 -8.46
CA LEU A 116 -9.94 8.51 -8.77
C LEU A 116 -10.96 7.42 -8.45
N ALA A 117 -12.25 7.73 -8.55
CA ALA A 117 -13.34 6.83 -8.16
C ALA A 117 -13.25 5.43 -8.79
N ALA A 118 -12.62 5.30 -9.97
CA ALA A 118 -12.42 4.02 -10.63
C ALA A 118 -11.43 3.09 -9.87
N ILE A 119 -10.49 3.65 -9.10
CA ILE A 119 -9.51 2.88 -8.33
C ILE A 119 -10.18 2.19 -7.14
N GLY A 120 -10.81 2.94 -6.25
CA GLY A 120 -11.53 2.38 -5.10
C GLY A 120 -12.81 1.62 -5.49
N GLY A 121 -13.41 2.00 -6.62
CA GLY A 121 -14.64 1.36 -7.10
C GLY A 121 -15.74 1.37 -6.05
N GLY A 122 -16.34 0.19 -5.83
CA GLY A 122 -17.44 0.02 -4.88
C GLY A 122 -17.01 -0.14 -3.41
N CYS A 123 -15.71 -0.10 -3.10
CA CYS A 123 -15.23 -0.35 -1.73
C CYS A 123 -15.81 0.64 -0.72
N TRP A 124 -15.98 1.91 -1.11
CA TRP A 124 -16.45 2.98 -0.25
C TRP A 124 -17.89 2.79 0.29
N SER A 125 -18.69 1.96 -0.37
CA SER A 125 -20.06 1.64 0.01
C SER A 125 -20.26 0.18 0.45
N ASP A 126 -19.21 -0.61 0.50
CA ASP A 126 -19.30 -2.01 0.94
C ASP A 126 -19.54 -2.06 2.46
N PRO A 127 -20.57 -2.76 2.95
CA PRO A 127 -20.89 -2.79 4.38
C PRO A 127 -19.80 -3.46 5.24
N ARG A 128 -18.87 -4.18 4.65
CA ARG A 128 -17.73 -4.78 5.34
C ARG A 128 -16.56 -3.81 5.54
N PHE A 129 -16.57 -2.68 4.83
CA PHE A 129 -15.48 -1.70 4.83
C PHE A 129 -15.67 -0.62 5.90
N HIS A 130 -14.63 -0.39 6.68
CA HIS A 130 -14.60 0.62 7.75
C HIS A 130 -13.36 1.49 7.58
N LEU A 131 -13.58 2.74 7.21
CA LEU A 131 -12.51 3.74 7.07
C LEU A 131 -12.34 4.52 8.38
N THR A 132 -11.08 4.65 8.80
CA THR A 132 -10.67 5.59 9.84
C THR A 132 -9.61 6.52 9.30
N VAL A 133 -9.85 7.83 9.35
CA VAL A 133 -8.81 8.81 9.10
C VAL A 133 -8.01 9.00 10.39
N GLY A 134 -6.74 8.56 10.39
CA GLY A 134 -5.92 8.57 11.59
C GLY A 134 -4.55 7.89 11.41
N ASP A 135 -3.81 7.84 12.51
CA ASP A 135 -2.46 7.25 12.54
C ASP A 135 -2.53 5.72 12.63
N GLY A 136 -2.11 5.04 11.56
CA GLY A 136 -2.05 3.58 11.47
C GLY A 136 -1.04 2.94 12.44
N ILE A 137 0.02 3.66 12.84
CA ILE A 137 0.99 3.18 13.84
C ILE A 137 0.32 3.13 15.21
N ALA A 138 -0.37 4.22 15.57
CA ALA A 138 -1.14 4.28 16.81
C ALA A 138 -2.28 3.26 16.81
N TRP A 139 -2.93 3.04 15.66
CA TRP A 139 -3.96 2.00 15.52
C TRP A 139 -3.38 0.62 15.83
N ALA A 140 -2.28 0.24 15.19
CA ALA A 140 -1.63 -1.05 15.42
C ALA A 140 -1.16 -1.21 16.88
N ALA A 141 -0.67 -0.14 17.51
CA ALA A 141 -0.25 -0.17 18.91
C ALA A 141 -1.41 -0.42 19.88
N ASN A 142 -2.61 0.09 19.59
CA ASN A 142 -3.78 0.04 20.46
C ASN A 142 -4.78 -1.09 20.13
N ALA A 143 -4.65 -1.72 18.97
CA ALA A 143 -5.50 -2.85 18.59
C ALA A 143 -5.27 -4.04 19.52
N ALA A 144 -6.33 -4.84 19.74
CA ALA A 144 -6.25 -6.03 20.59
C ALA A 144 -5.32 -7.10 19.97
N ASP A 145 -4.72 -7.90 20.83
CA ASP A 145 -3.89 -9.04 20.41
C ASP A 145 -4.73 -10.01 19.58
N ALA A 146 -4.13 -10.61 18.56
CA ALA A 146 -4.76 -11.61 17.69
C ALA A 146 -6.14 -11.18 17.16
N SER A 147 -6.26 -9.93 16.73
CA SER A 147 -7.52 -9.33 16.24
C SER A 147 -7.71 -9.41 14.72
N TYR A 148 -6.63 -9.59 13.95
CA TYR A 148 -6.66 -9.63 12.49
C TYR A 148 -6.09 -10.93 11.93
N ASP A 149 -6.65 -11.38 10.81
CA ASP A 149 -6.14 -12.52 10.04
C ASP A 149 -5.08 -12.07 9.03
N VAL A 150 -5.24 -10.86 8.48
CA VAL A 150 -4.29 -10.26 7.53
C VAL A 150 -4.07 -8.80 7.87
N VAL A 151 -2.81 -8.39 7.84
CA VAL A 151 -2.40 -6.97 7.95
C VAL A 151 -1.64 -6.59 6.70
N ILE A 152 -2.13 -5.59 5.99
CA ILE A 152 -1.51 -5.06 4.76
C ILE A 152 -1.08 -3.61 5.01
N VAL A 153 0.18 -3.30 4.73
CA VAL A 153 0.69 -1.93 4.80
C VAL A 153 0.89 -1.42 3.38
N ASP A 154 0.01 -0.50 3.00
CA ASP A 154 -0.01 0.17 1.71
C ASP A 154 0.32 1.66 1.90
N GLY A 155 1.51 1.89 2.42
CA GLY A 155 2.04 3.22 2.71
C GLY A 155 2.88 3.78 1.58
N SER A 156 3.20 5.08 1.66
CA SER A 156 4.24 5.71 0.83
C SER A 156 5.63 5.22 1.25
N ASP A 157 6.65 5.67 0.53
CA ASP A 157 8.05 5.36 0.82
C ASP A 157 8.46 5.82 2.24
N PRO A 158 9.54 5.25 2.84
CA PRO A 158 9.93 5.53 4.23
C PRO A 158 10.49 6.95 4.39
N ALA A 159 9.63 7.93 4.15
CA ALA A 159 9.91 9.35 4.32
C ALA A 159 8.70 10.04 4.95
N GLY A 160 8.95 11.12 5.72
CA GLY A 160 7.89 11.90 6.34
C GLY A 160 6.94 11.06 7.20
N PRO A 161 5.62 11.14 6.96
CA PRO A 161 4.63 10.44 7.77
C PRO A 161 4.76 8.91 7.78
N ALA A 162 5.33 8.33 6.72
CA ALA A 162 5.47 6.88 6.57
C ALA A 162 6.73 6.29 7.22
N GLU A 163 7.69 7.12 7.67
CA GLU A 163 8.96 6.63 8.23
C GLU A 163 8.75 5.62 9.37
N GLY A 164 7.76 5.88 10.22
CA GLY A 164 7.42 5.03 11.36
C GLY A 164 6.92 3.64 10.98
N LEU A 165 6.36 3.44 9.77
CA LEU A 165 5.84 2.16 9.28
C LEU A 165 6.95 1.13 8.99
N PHE A 166 8.21 1.56 8.97
CA PHE A 166 9.36 0.70 8.70
C PHE A 166 10.22 0.43 9.94
N ASN A 167 9.78 0.86 11.12
CA ASN A 167 10.53 0.63 12.35
C ASN A 167 10.18 -0.70 13.03
N ARG A 168 11.07 -1.15 13.92
CA ARG A 168 10.92 -2.43 14.62
C ARG A 168 9.66 -2.48 15.48
N ALA A 169 9.35 -1.41 16.22
CA ALA A 169 8.21 -1.39 17.14
C ALA A 169 6.89 -1.57 16.38
N PHE A 170 6.76 -0.95 15.20
CA PHE A 170 5.59 -1.12 14.37
C PHE A 170 5.40 -2.57 13.90
N PHE A 171 6.47 -3.22 13.44
CA PHE A 171 6.39 -4.64 13.06
C PHE A 171 6.04 -5.54 14.26
N GLU A 172 6.55 -5.24 15.45
CA GLU A 172 6.17 -5.95 16.69
C GLU A 172 4.69 -5.78 17.01
N HIS A 173 4.13 -4.58 16.81
CA HIS A 173 2.68 -4.35 16.94
C HIS A 173 1.89 -5.12 15.89
N CYS A 174 2.29 -5.08 14.61
CA CYS A 174 1.64 -5.86 13.55
C CYS A 174 1.65 -7.36 13.87
N ARG A 175 2.77 -7.89 14.34
CA ARG A 175 2.86 -9.28 14.79
C ARG A 175 1.89 -9.61 15.92
N ARG A 176 1.81 -8.74 16.93
CA ARG A 176 0.96 -8.93 18.12
C ARG A 176 -0.53 -8.98 17.75
N ILE A 177 -0.96 -8.14 16.84
CA ILE A 177 -2.37 -8.06 16.44
C ILE A 177 -2.76 -9.14 15.41
N LEU A 178 -1.80 -9.81 14.77
CA LEU A 178 -2.05 -10.95 13.91
C LEU A 178 -2.45 -12.19 14.73
N ARG A 179 -3.46 -12.90 14.27
CA ARG A 179 -3.82 -14.23 14.77
C ARG A 179 -2.78 -15.27 14.38
N PRO A 180 -2.68 -16.40 15.11
CA PRO A 180 -1.92 -17.54 14.63
C PRO A 180 -2.36 -17.95 13.22
N GLY A 181 -1.39 -18.17 12.31
CA GLY A 181 -1.65 -18.42 10.88
C GLY A 181 -2.00 -17.19 10.06
N GLY A 182 -1.98 -16.00 10.68
CA GLY A 182 -2.20 -14.72 9.99
C GLY A 182 -1.02 -14.27 9.15
N VAL A 183 -1.28 -13.41 8.17
CA VAL A 183 -0.30 -12.95 7.18
C VAL A 183 -0.09 -11.45 7.27
N PHE A 184 1.17 -11.02 7.19
CA PHE A 184 1.59 -9.63 7.02
C PHE A 184 2.09 -9.42 5.59
N ALA A 185 1.62 -8.36 4.94
CA ALA A 185 2.11 -7.92 3.64
C ALA A 185 2.40 -6.42 3.66
N THR A 186 3.43 -6.00 2.95
CA THR A 186 3.78 -4.59 2.79
C THR A 186 4.48 -4.35 1.46
N GLN A 187 4.36 -3.16 0.94
CA GLN A 187 5.26 -2.68 -0.10
C GLN A 187 6.69 -2.56 0.49
N SER A 188 7.70 -2.69 -0.33
CA SER A 188 9.10 -2.60 0.09
C SER A 188 9.96 -2.09 -1.03
N GLU A 189 9.92 -0.90 -1.42
CA GLU A 189 10.76 -0.30 -2.45
C GLU A 189 11.29 -1.23 -3.58
N SER A 190 11.66 -0.67 -4.70
CA SER A 190 12.26 -1.43 -5.81
C SER A 190 13.58 -2.08 -5.38
N PRO A 191 13.77 -3.41 -5.55
CA PRO A 191 15.03 -4.08 -5.25
C PRO A 191 16.17 -3.66 -6.18
N GLU A 192 15.86 -3.03 -7.28
CA GLU A 192 16.84 -2.52 -8.24
C GLU A 192 17.25 -1.09 -7.92
N ALA A 193 16.26 -0.19 -7.78
CA ALA A 193 16.50 1.24 -7.53
C ALA A 193 16.87 1.51 -6.05
N PHE A 194 16.28 0.78 -5.10
CA PHE A 194 16.43 0.98 -3.66
C PHE A 194 16.87 -0.27 -2.91
N ARG A 195 17.81 -0.98 -3.49
CA ARG A 195 18.23 -2.30 -3.03
C ARG A 195 18.48 -2.40 -1.53
N GLN A 196 19.14 -1.40 -0.93
CA GLN A 196 19.47 -1.45 0.50
C GLN A 196 18.22 -1.33 1.36
N VAL A 197 17.32 -0.40 1.03
CA VAL A 197 16.05 -0.19 1.74
C VAL A 197 15.19 -1.46 1.66
N HIS A 198 15.08 -2.03 0.46
CA HIS A 198 14.37 -3.30 0.25
C HIS A 198 14.94 -4.44 1.11
N LEU A 199 16.27 -4.65 1.08
CA LEU A 199 16.92 -5.71 1.86
C LEU A 199 16.75 -5.52 3.36
N ASP A 200 16.83 -4.29 3.86
CA ASP A 200 16.68 -3.99 5.28
C ASP A 200 15.22 -4.18 5.72
N THR A 201 14.26 -3.82 4.89
CA THR A 201 12.83 -4.08 5.13
C THR A 201 12.55 -5.58 5.19
N VAL A 202 13.02 -6.35 4.21
CA VAL A 202 12.88 -7.82 4.21
C VAL A 202 13.52 -8.46 5.44
N ARG A 203 14.72 -8.02 5.84
CA ARG A 203 15.39 -8.51 7.05
C ARG A 203 14.58 -8.22 8.31
N ARG A 204 14.07 -7.00 8.45
CA ARG A 204 13.24 -6.59 9.60
C ARG A 204 11.96 -7.41 9.68
N ILE A 205 11.25 -7.59 8.56
CA ILE A 205 10.04 -8.42 8.50
C ILE A 205 10.36 -9.86 8.92
N ARG A 206 11.40 -10.48 8.37
CA ARG A 206 11.81 -11.84 8.73
C ARG A 206 12.13 -11.99 10.22
N LEU A 207 12.81 -11.02 10.81
CA LEU A 207 13.19 -11.05 12.22
C LEU A 207 11.99 -10.83 13.15
N GLN A 208 11.03 -9.98 12.76
CA GLN A 208 9.94 -9.57 13.66
C GLN A 208 8.65 -10.36 13.40
N ILE A 209 8.28 -10.57 12.15
CA ILE A 209 7.04 -11.26 11.78
C ILE A 209 7.28 -12.77 11.64
N GLY A 210 8.34 -13.19 10.95
CA GLY A 210 8.66 -14.61 10.72
C GLY A 210 8.94 -15.40 12.01
N ALA A 211 9.45 -14.75 13.06
CA ALA A 211 9.62 -15.37 14.37
C ALA A 211 8.30 -15.65 15.11
N ALA A 212 7.18 -15.14 14.62
CA ALA A 212 5.86 -15.36 15.21
C ALA A 212 5.15 -16.60 14.67
N VAL A 213 5.52 -17.09 13.50
CA VAL A 213 5.06 -18.38 12.95
C VAL A 213 5.88 -19.45 13.66
N GLY A 214 5.37 -19.89 14.79
CA GLY A 214 6.04 -20.76 15.77
C GLY A 214 6.69 -21.99 15.15
N GLY A 215 7.77 -22.40 15.82
CA GLY A 215 8.56 -23.64 15.69
C GLY A 215 7.96 -24.85 15.01
N GLY A 216 7.72 -24.76 13.73
CA GLY A 216 7.46 -25.84 12.79
C GLY A 216 8.05 -25.39 11.47
N GLU A 217 8.79 -26.24 10.80
CA GLU A 217 9.22 -26.03 9.42
C GLU A 217 7.98 -25.91 8.53
N GLY A 218 7.34 -24.75 8.56
CA GLY A 218 6.30 -24.37 7.62
C GLY A 218 6.92 -24.04 6.26
N PRO A 219 6.18 -24.12 5.15
CA PRO A 219 6.66 -23.71 3.84
C PRO A 219 7.21 -22.29 3.93
N ALA A 220 8.31 -22.04 3.22
CA ALA A 220 8.94 -20.72 3.17
C ALA A 220 7.84 -19.66 2.94
N PRO A 221 7.82 -18.57 3.73
CA PRO A 221 6.84 -17.53 3.52
C PRO A 221 6.89 -17.09 2.06
N PRO A 222 5.75 -16.74 1.45
CA PRO A 222 5.75 -16.22 0.09
C PRO A 222 6.75 -15.06 0.02
N PRO A 223 7.38 -14.81 -1.12
CA PRO A 223 8.40 -13.78 -1.24
C PRO A 223 7.83 -12.47 -0.70
N ALA A 224 8.39 -12.02 0.43
CA ALA A 224 8.01 -10.76 1.04
C ALA A 224 8.41 -9.65 0.08
N GLY A 225 7.50 -8.82 -0.27
CA GLY A 225 7.76 -7.66 -1.09
C GLY A 225 7.11 -7.75 -2.45
N VAL A 226 5.93 -7.25 -2.50
CA VAL A 226 5.37 -6.81 -3.75
C VAL A 226 6.01 -5.47 -4.05
N HIS A 227 6.74 -5.41 -5.16
CA HIS A 227 7.41 -4.20 -5.55
C HIS A 227 6.39 -3.13 -5.92
N ARG A 228 6.56 -1.93 -5.39
CA ARG A 228 6.02 -0.76 -6.03
C ARG A 228 6.66 -0.66 -7.41
N HIS A 229 5.91 -1.00 -8.44
CA HIS A 229 6.16 -0.39 -9.72
C HIS A 229 5.46 0.95 -9.65
N PRO A 230 6.17 2.07 -9.65
CA PRO A 230 5.53 3.32 -9.99
C PRO A 230 4.83 3.09 -11.34
N ALA A 231 3.65 3.62 -11.48
CA ALA A 231 2.80 3.46 -12.67
C ALA A 231 3.49 3.84 -14.00
N VAL A 232 4.77 4.15 -13.96
CA VAL A 232 5.56 4.73 -15.06
C VAL A 232 6.83 3.95 -15.40
N HIS A 233 7.20 2.90 -14.66
CA HIS A 233 8.34 2.10 -15.09
C HIS A 233 7.95 1.31 -16.34
N GLY A 234 8.39 1.83 -17.47
CA GLY A 234 8.20 1.21 -18.77
C GLY A 234 8.72 -0.23 -18.74
N VAL A 235 7.83 -1.16 -18.93
CA VAL A 235 8.20 -2.51 -19.36
C VAL A 235 8.84 -2.31 -20.73
N GLY A 236 10.14 -2.55 -20.81
CA GLY A 236 10.80 -2.68 -22.12
C GLY A 236 10.05 -3.74 -22.90
N LEU A 237 9.45 -3.34 -24.00
CA LEU A 237 8.92 -4.28 -24.98
C LEU A 237 10.12 -5.08 -25.50
N PRO A 238 10.02 -6.40 -25.69
CA PRO A 238 11.01 -7.13 -26.41
C PRO A 238 11.11 -6.50 -27.82
N GLU A 239 12.32 -6.17 -28.22
CA GLU A 239 12.63 -5.84 -29.61
C GLU A 239 12.47 -7.13 -30.43
N ASP A 240 11.59 -7.10 -31.39
CA ASP A 240 11.58 -8.07 -32.50
C ASP A 240 12.74 -7.80 -33.45
#